data_42b150a1b41dea254a3d9af4403880f6
#
_entry.id   42b150a1b41dea254a3d9af4403880f6
#
_cell.length_a   1.000
_cell.length_b   1.000
_cell.length_c   1.000
_cell.angle_alpha   90.00
_cell.angle_beta   90.00
_cell.angle_gamma   90.00
#
_symmetry.space_group_name_H-M   'P 1'
#
loop_
_entity.id
_entity.type
_entity.pdbx_description
1 polymer ?
#
loop_
_entity_poly.entity_id
_entity_poly.type
_entity_poly.pdbx_seq_one_letter_code
_entity_poly.pdbx_strand_id
1 'polypeptide(L)'
;MSLIARSFRMKDVFTRRMIPKVFNWRYGIVANGRTFFSLIVSKTLSCFVLYHHPQPHLKINIQEAYHEYSDDISKTLRQRFREYDSITDYTFRFWGLINGRFIPYRVRDALYRTISSKTDIDDAIEQARIRPYRFVCFNDAATLTEVEYSYFKERVGDFLHELLPEPCSFELTDRI
;
A
#
# COMPACT_ATOMS: atom_id res chain seq x y z
N MET A 1 -11.05 -6.16 -1.38
CA MET A 1 -10.10 -7.30 -1.52
C MET A 1 -9.93 -7.54 -3.00
N SER A 2 -8.71 -7.56 -3.55
CA SER A 2 -8.53 -7.67 -5.00
C SER A 2 -9.11 -8.96 -5.56
N LEU A 3 -9.51 -8.94 -6.82
CA LEU A 3 -10.07 -10.10 -7.54
C LEU A 3 -9.13 -11.31 -7.43
N ILE A 4 -7.82 -11.10 -7.64
CA ILE A 4 -6.79 -12.15 -7.55
C ILE A 4 -6.72 -12.77 -6.14
N ALA A 5 -6.80 -11.96 -5.09
CA ALA A 5 -6.72 -12.48 -3.73
C ALA A 5 -7.88 -13.43 -3.36
N ARG A 6 -9.00 -13.32 -4.07
CA ARG A 6 -10.16 -14.22 -3.92
C ARG A 6 -10.07 -15.44 -4.81
N SER A 7 -9.46 -15.33 -5.99
CA SER A 7 -9.40 -16.37 -7.02
C SER A 7 -8.34 -17.42 -6.75
N PHE A 8 -7.28 -17.08 -6.01
CA PHE A 8 -6.16 -17.98 -5.75
C PHE A 8 -6.05 -18.36 -4.28
N ARG A 9 -5.80 -19.63 -4.01
CA ARG A 9 -5.43 -20.12 -2.69
C ARG A 9 -3.91 -20.10 -2.56
N MET A 10 -3.41 -19.81 -1.37
CA MET A 10 -1.98 -19.78 -1.12
C MET A 10 -1.28 -21.10 -1.49
N LYS A 11 -1.88 -22.24 -1.20
CA LYS A 11 -1.35 -23.55 -1.54
C LYS A 11 -1.20 -23.80 -3.03
N ASP A 12 -2.05 -23.18 -3.86
CA ASP A 12 -2.10 -23.42 -5.32
C ASP A 12 -1.01 -22.60 -6.04
N VAL A 13 -0.60 -21.48 -5.45
CA VAL A 13 0.43 -20.59 -6.00
C VAL A 13 1.79 -20.73 -5.33
N PHE A 14 1.87 -21.47 -4.20
CA PHE A 14 3.08 -21.63 -3.44
C PHE A 14 4.07 -22.60 -4.10
N THR A 15 5.06 -22.07 -4.76
CA THR A 15 6.09 -22.82 -5.45
C THR A 15 7.37 -22.95 -4.63
N ARG A 16 8.25 -23.92 -4.99
CA ARG A 16 9.58 -24.07 -4.37
C ARG A 16 10.40 -22.77 -4.40
N ARG A 17 10.23 -21.94 -5.44
CA ARG A 17 10.92 -20.64 -5.57
C ARG A 17 10.45 -19.61 -4.55
N MET A 18 9.26 -19.78 -4.00
CA MET A 18 8.71 -18.86 -2.98
C MET A 18 9.19 -19.21 -1.58
N ILE A 19 9.59 -20.47 -1.32
CA ILE A 19 10.00 -20.93 0.02
C ILE A 19 11.02 -19.97 0.65
N PRO A 20 12.19 -19.66 0.04
CA PRO A 20 13.20 -18.81 0.65
C PRO A 20 12.76 -17.34 0.78
N LYS A 21 11.72 -16.92 0.03
CA LYS A 21 11.16 -15.57 0.11
C LYS A 21 10.15 -15.43 1.23
N VAL A 22 9.40 -16.50 1.50
CA VAL A 22 8.30 -16.51 2.48
C VAL A 22 8.78 -17.01 3.83
N PHE A 23 9.73 -17.95 3.85
CA PHE A 23 10.40 -18.44 5.05
C PHE A 23 11.85 -18.00 5.05
N ASN A 24 12.24 -17.19 6.03
CA ASN A 24 13.61 -16.73 6.19
C ASN A 24 13.91 -16.53 7.68
N TRP A 25 15.09 -16.94 8.12
CA TRP A 25 15.53 -16.75 9.48
C TRP A 25 15.49 -15.28 9.95
N ARG A 26 15.67 -14.33 9.02
CA ARG A 26 15.59 -12.88 9.27
C ARG A 26 14.22 -12.39 9.71
N TYR A 27 13.17 -13.16 9.46
CA TYR A 27 11.80 -12.81 9.89
C TYR A 27 11.55 -13.20 11.34
N GLY A 28 12.38 -14.08 11.92
CA GLY A 28 12.22 -14.62 13.24
C GLY A 28 11.24 -15.79 13.31
N ILE A 29 11.28 -16.51 14.42
CA ILE A 29 10.51 -17.76 14.61
C ILE A 29 9.00 -17.49 14.57
N VAL A 30 8.55 -16.44 15.25
CA VAL A 30 7.13 -16.10 15.36
C VAL A 30 6.53 -15.79 13.98
N ALA A 31 7.21 -14.98 13.14
CA ALA A 31 6.72 -14.66 11.82
C ALA A 31 6.71 -15.88 10.88
N ASN A 32 7.73 -16.72 10.95
CA ASN A 32 7.78 -17.96 10.19
C ASN A 32 6.68 -18.95 10.63
N GLY A 33 6.42 -19.07 11.94
CA GLY A 33 5.33 -19.89 12.48
C GLY A 33 3.95 -19.42 12.03
N ARG A 34 3.70 -18.10 12.07
CA ARG A 34 2.45 -17.51 11.55
C ARG A 34 2.29 -17.75 10.06
N THR A 35 3.36 -17.62 9.28
CA THR A 35 3.34 -17.88 7.84
C THR A 35 3.02 -19.35 7.56
N PHE A 36 3.65 -20.28 8.27
CA PHE A 36 3.39 -21.70 8.13
C PHE A 36 1.92 -22.04 8.45
N PHE A 37 1.40 -21.54 9.57
CA PHE A 37 0.00 -21.73 9.94
C PHE A 37 -0.97 -21.15 8.91
N SER A 38 -0.68 -19.94 8.40
CA SER A 38 -1.49 -19.31 7.36
C SER A 38 -1.51 -20.11 6.05
N LEU A 39 -0.41 -20.75 5.67
CA LEU A 39 -0.36 -21.61 4.49
C LEU A 39 -1.26 -22.84 4.58
N ILE A 40 -1.42 -23.38 5.81
CA ILE A 40 -2.25 -24.55 6.03
C ILE A 40 -3.74 -24.18 6.11
N VAL A 41 -4.06 -23.12 6.85
CA VAL A 41 -5.46 -22.80 7.22
C VAL A 41 -6.13 -21.84 6.23
N SER A 42 -5.37 -20.96 5.60
CA SER A 42 -5.97 -19.91 4.79
C SER A 42 -6.52 -20.41 3.46
N LYS A 43 -7.78 -20.06 3.20
CA LYS A 43 -8.47 -20.34 1.92
C LYS A 43 -8.18 -19.28 0.84
N THR A 44 -7.50 -18.19 1.20
CA THR A 44 -7.21 -17.07 0.33
C THR A 44 -5.71 -16.78 0.32
N LEU A 45 -5.27 -15.93 -0.62
CA LEU A 45 -3.89 -15.46 -0.65
C LEU A 45 -3.60 -14.61 0.60
N SER A 46 -2.77 -15.14 1.50
CA SER A 46 -2.42 -14.53 2.79
C SER A 46 -0.90 -14.46 2.97
N CYS A 47 -0.42 -14.18 4.16
CA CYS A 47 1.00 -14.06 4.52
C CYS A 47 1.71 -12.81 4.01
N PHE A 48 1.08 -11.97 3.21
CA PHE A 48 1.68 -10.74 2.70
C PHE A 48 0.91 -9.53 3.22
N VAL A 49 1.65 -8.58 3.80
CA VAL A 49 1.11 -7.28 4.17
C VAL A 49 1.51 -6.29 3.08
N LEU A 50 0.51 -5.71 2.44
CA LEU A 50 0.70 -4.68 1.42
C LEU A 50 0.51 -3.31 2.07
N TYR A 51 1.59 -2.58 2.22
CA TYR A 51 1.59 -1.25 2.81
C TYR A 51 1.14 -0.18 1.79
N HIS A 52 0.55 0.90 2.31
CA HIS A 52 0.22 2.10 1.52
C HIS A 52 1.44 3.00 1.38
N HIS A 53 2.36 2.61 0.52
CA HIS A 53 3.52 3.40 0.13
C HIS A 53 3.82 3.15 -1.35
N PRO A 54 4.67 3.96 -2.00
CA PRO A 54 5.06 3.73 -3.38
C PRO A 54 5.56 2.31 -3.60
N GLN A 55 5.02 1.64 -4.61
CA GLN A 55 5.34 0.25 -4.93
C GLN A 55 5.86 0.15 -6.36
N PRO A 56 7.05 -0.42 -6.57
CA PRO A 56 7.52 -0.68 -7.91
C PRO A 56 6.72 -1.83 -8.54
N HIS A 57 6.34 -1.65 -9.78
CA HIS A 57 5.70 -2.69 -10.58
C HIS A 57 6.61 -3.12 -11.72
N LEU A 58 6.76 -4.43 -11.93
CA LEU A 58 7.38 -4.94 -13.14
C LEU A 58 6.41 -4.76 -14.31
N LYS A 59 6.89 -4.21 -15.42
CA LYS A 59 6.09 -4.01 -16.64
C LYS A 59 5.41 -5.30 -17.08
N ILE A 60 6.12 -6.43 -17.01
CA ILE A 60 5.58 -7.73 -17.37
C ILE A 60 4.37 -8.13 -16.49
N ASN A 61 4.36 -7.81 -15.20
CA ASN A 61 3.23 -8.10 -14.33
C ASN A 61 1.99 -7.31 -14.74
N ILE A 62 2.18 -6.05 -15.14
CA ILE A 62 1.08 -5.21 -15.64
C ILE A 62 0.55 -5.77 -16.95
N GLN A 63 1.42 -6.10 -17.90
CA GLN A 63 1.04 -6.61 -19.22
C GLN A 63 0.27 -7.93 -19.13
N GLU A 64 0.79 -8.89 -18.35
CA GLU A 64 0.13 -10.20 -18.16
C GLU A 64 -1.21 -10.07 -17.46
N ALA A 65 -1.27 -9.27 -16.36
CA ALA A 65 -2.53 -9.05 -15.65
C ALA A 65 -3.55 -8.29 -16.51
N TYR A 66 -3.07 -7.38 -17.36
CA TYR A 66 -3.93 -6.67 -18.31
C TYR A 66 -4.54 -7.61 -19.36
N HIS A 67 -3.76 -8.57 -19.83
CA HIS A 67 -4.25 -9.58 -20.77
C HIS A 67 -5.28 -10.50 -20.10
N GLU A 68 -4.98 -10.99 -18.91
CA GLU A 68 -5.84 -11.93 -18.18
C GLU A 68 -7.15 -11.32 -17.71
N TYR A 69 -7.12 -10.06 -17.29
CA TYR A 69 -8.28 -9.33 -16.72
C TYR A 69 -8.75 -8.19 -17.62
N SER A 70 -8.62 -8.32 -18.95
CA SER A 70 -8.93 -7.27 -19.92
C SER A 70 -10.33 -6.70 -19.79
N ASP A 71 -11.33 -7.55 -19.57
CA ASP A 71 -12.73 -7.18 -19.46
C ASP A 71 -13.02 -6.41 -18.17
N ASP A 72 -12.49 -6.89 -17.03
CA ASP A 72 -12.64 -6.23 -15.73
C ASP A 72 -11.92 -4.87 -15.70
N ILE A 73 -10.73 -4.80 -16.32
CA ILE A 73 -9.98 -3.55 -16.45
C ILE A 73 -10.74 -2.58 -17.36
N SER A 74 -11.23 -3.05 -18.52
CA SER A 74 -12.01 -2.23 -19.45
C SER A 74 -13.29 -1.72 -18.81
N LYS A 75 -13.98 -2.54 -18.00
CA LYS A 75 -15.13 -2.13 -17.21
C LYS A 75 -14.74 -1.01 -16.24
N THR A 76 -13.65 -1.20 -15.49
CA THR A 76 -13.16 -0.21 -14.52
C THR A 76 -12.81 1.13 -15.18
N LEU A 77 -12.15 1.11 -16.34
CA LEU A 77 -11.77 2.32 -17.08
C LEU A 77 -12.96 3.14 -17.61
N ARG A 78 -14.13 2.52 -17.77
CA ARG A 78 -15.36 3.20 -18.17
C ARG A 78 -16.14 3.80 -17.00
N GLN A 79 -15.80 3.44 -15.75
CA GLN A 79 -16.47 3.94 -14.56
C GLN A 79 -15.98 5.36 -14.25
N ARG A 80 -16.92 6.28 -13.97
CA ARG A 80 -16.60 7.64 -13.53
C ARG A 80 -16.10 7.66 -12.08
N PHE A 81 -16.64 6.79 -11.25
CA PHE A 81 -16.31 6.64 -9.85
C PHE A 81 -15.94 5.20 -9.56
N ARG A 82 -15.12 5.00 -8.52
CA ARG A 82 -14.72 3.68 -8.09
C ARG A 82 -15.90 2.92 -7.51
N GLU A 83 -16.16 1.74 -8.04
CA GLU A 83 -17.17 0.79 -7.54
C GLU A 83 -16.48 -0.34 -6.75
N TYR A 84 -17.30 -1.18 -6.12
CA TYR A 84 -16.79 -2.28 -5.27
C TYR A 84 -15.94 -3.30 -6.05
N ASP A 85 -16.26 -3.53 -7.31
CA ASP A 85 -15.59 -4.47 -8.20
C ASP A 85 -14.51 -3.84 -9.10
N SER A 86 -14.23 -2.53 -8.93
CA SER A 86 -13.20 -1.84 -9.68
C SER A 86 -11.82 -2.45 -9.44
N ILE A 87 -11.09 -2.67 -10.53
CA ILE A 87 -9.70 -3.10 -10.49
C ILE A 87 -8.83 -1.99 -9.88
N THR A 88 -7.90 -2.37 -9.03
CA THR A 88 -6.94 -1.47 -8.40
C THR A 88 -5.51 -1.92 -8.66
N ASP A 89 -4.52 -1.09 -8.34
CA ASP A 89 -3.09 -1.43 -8.42
C ASP A 89 -2.72 -2.70 -7.63
N TYR A 90 -3.49 -3.03 -6.60
CA TYR A 90 -3.35 -4.30 -5.87
C TYR A 90 -3.45 -5.53 -6.78
N THR A 91 -4.17 -5.45 -7.89
CA THR A 91 -4.25 -6.54 -8.87
C THR A 91 -2.86 -6.84 -9.44
N PHE A 92 -2.10 -5.83 -9.85
CA PHE A 92 -0.75 -6.01 -10.38
C PHE A 92 0.24 -6.50 -9.33
N ARG A 93 0.07 -6.08 -8.08
CA ARG A 93 0.88 -6.55 -6.94
C ARG A 93 0.63 -8.04 -6.68
N PHE A 94 -0.64 -8.44 -6.58
CA PHE A 94 -1.00 -9.84 -6.38
C PHE A 94 -0.59 -10.71 -7.57
N TRP A 95 -0.65 -10.18 -8.80
CA TRP A 95 -0.13 -10.89 -9.97
C TRP A 95 1.36 -11.19 -9.85
N GLY A 96 2.14 -10.21 -9.40
CA GLY A 96 3.55 -10.41 -9.09
C GLY A 96 3.78 -11.44 -7.98
N LEU A 97 2.95 -11.45 -6.94
CA LEU A 97 3.03 -12.40 -5.83
C LEU A 97 2.77 -13.83 -6.28
N ILE A 98 1.68 -14.09 -7.02
CA ILE A 98 1.32 -15.44 -7.47
C ILE A 98 2.34 -16.02 -8.46
N ASN A 99 3.02 -15.15 -9.22
CA ASN A 99 4.09 -15.53 -10.14
C ASN A 99 5.48 -15.57 -9.48
N GLY A 100 5.58 -15.39 -8.16
CA GLY A 100 6.85 -15.38 -7.42
C GLY A 100 7.80 -14.23 -7.77
N ARG A 101 7.31 -13.19 -8.46
CA ARG A 101 8.07 -12.03 -8.92
C ARG A 101 8.00 -10.90 -7.90
N PHE A 102 8.49 -11.15 -6.70
CA PHE A 102 8.57 -10.18 -5.63
C PHE A 102 9.82 -10.38 -4.79
N ILE A 103 10.22 -9.33 -4.10
CA ILE A 103 11.26 -9.36 -3.07
C ILE A 103 10.59 -8.96 -1.76
N PRO A 104 10.59 -9.82 -0.75
CA PRO A 104 10.05 -9.46 0.55
C PRO A 104 10.92 -8.38 1.19
N TYR A 105 10.29 -7.31 1.62
CA TYR A 105 10.95 -6.19 2.26
C TYR A 105 10.25 -5.84 3.57
N ARG A 106 11.03 -5.60 4.62
CA ARG A 106 10.50 -5.12 5.88
C ARG A 106 10.48 -3.60 5.86
N VAL A 107 9.30 -3.02 5.73
CA VAL A 107 9.13 -1.58 5.72
C VAL A 107 9.44 -1.02 7.10
N ARG A 108 10.58 -0.33 7.22
CA ARG A 108 11.01 0.36 8.44
C ARG A 108 11.16 1.87 8.24
N ASP A 109 11.15 2.31 7.01
CA ASP A 109 11.42 3.66 6.54
C ASP A 109 10.16 4.35 5.97
N ALA A 110 9.00 3.81 6.28
CA ALA A 110 7.71 4.41 5.93
C ALA A 110 6.82 4.58 7.16
N LEU A 111 6.19 5.73 7.25
CA LEU A 111 5.13 6.03 8.21
C LEU A 111 3.79 6.03 7.45
N TYR A 112 2.86 5.19 7.87
CA TYR A 112 1.48 5.23 7.44
C TYR A 112 0.58 5.46 8.66
N ARG A 113 -0.27 6.46 8.61
CA ARG A 113 -1.25 6.76 9.65
C ARG A 113 -2.61 7.06 9.04
N THR A 114 -3.62 6.39 9.55
CA THR A 114 -5.01 6.80 9.32
C THR A 114 -5.35 7.89 10.34
N ILE A 115 -5.87 8.99 9.84
CA ILE A 115 -6.21 10.18 10.62
C ILE A 115 -7.71 10.24 10.77
N SER A 116 -8.20 10.07 11.99
CA SER A 116 -9.62 10.10 12.36
C SER A 116 -9.96 11.18 13.36
N SER A 117 -8.95 11.89 13.88
CA SER A 117 -9.08 12.98 14.85
C SER A 117 -7.95 13.99 14.72
N LYS A 118 -8.11 15.16 15.39
CA LYS A 118 -7.03 16.16 15.49
C LYS A 118 -5.79 15.60 16.17
N THR A 119 -5.96 14.82 17.23
CA THR A 119 -4.84 14.20 17.95
C THR A 119 -4.06 13.25 17.05
N ASP A 120 -4.74 12.48 16.20
CA ASP A 120 -4.05 11.55 15.29
C ASP A 120 -3.09 12.25 14.32
N ILE A 121 -3.46 13.44 13.80
CA ILE A 121 -2.58 14.18 12.90
C ILE A 121 -1.40 14.79 13.65
N ASP A 122 -1.61 15.36 14.84
CA ASP A 122 -0.54 15.93 15.62
C ASP A 122 0.48 14.86 16.03
N ASP A 123 0.02 13.71 16.50
CA ASP A 123 0.88 12.55 16.82
C ASP A 123 1.63 12.01 15.59
N ALA A 124 0.97 11.99 14.44
CA ALA A 124 1.57 11.50 13.19
C ALA A 124 2.67 12.44 12.68
N ILE A 125 2.44 13.76 12.76
CA ILE A 125 3.43 14.78 12.41
C ILE A 125 4.62 14.72 13.35
N GLU A 126 4.38 14.61 14.66
CA GLU A 126 5.46 14.50 15.64
C GLU A 126 6.31 13.25 15.40
N GLN A 127 5.69 12.10 15.10
CA GLN A 127 6.42 10.90 14.72
C GLN A 127 7.25 11.10 13.45
N ALA A 128 6.72 11.83 12.46
CA ALA A 128 7.44 12.12 11.23
C ALA A 128 8.66 13.04 11.45
N ARG A 129 8.60 13.93 12.44
CA ARG A 129 9.72 14.81 12.84
C ARG A 129 10.83 14.07 13.57
N ILE A 130 10.48 13.19 14.51
CA ILE A 130 11.43 12.45 15.34
C ILE A 130 12.31 11.50 14.50
N ARG A 131 11.74 10.95 13.43
CA ARG A 131 12.45 9.95 12.60
C ARG A 131 12.37 10.30 11.11
N PRO A 132 13.52 10.33 10.40
CA PRO A 132 13.54 10.56 8.97
C PRO A 132 12.97 9.35 8.22
N TYR A 133 11.68 9.41 7.91
CA TYR A 133 11.04 8.44 7.04
C TYR A 133 11.26 8.82 5.57
N ARG A 134 11.46 7.83 4.71
CA ARG A 134 11.51 8.05 3.26
C ARG A 134 10.13 8.28 2.67
N PHE A 135 9.12 7.69 3.30
CA PHE A 135 7.75 7.78 2.86
C PHE A 135 6.86 8.09 4.05
N VAL A 136 6.07 9.12 3.91
CA VAL A 136 5.03 9.49 4.88
C VAL A 136 3.70 9.50 4.15
N CYS A 137 2.71 8.81 4.70
CA CYS A 137 1.36 8.76 4.16
C CYS A 137 0.37 9.03 5.30
N PHE A 138 -0.25 10.19 5.26
CA PHE A 138 -1.40 10.53 6.09
C PHE A 138 -2.67 10.22 5.29
N ASN A 139 -3.46 9.29 5.78
CA ASN A 139 -4.69 8.84 5.13
C ASN A 139 -5.88 9.37 5.94
N ASP A 140 -6.59 10.34 5.39
CA ASP A 140 -7.79 10.91 6.01
C ASP A 140 -8.92 9.88 6.07
N ALA A 141 -9.56 9.75 7.23
CA ALA A 141 -10.72 8.90 7.37
C ALA A 141 -11.98 9.64 6.89
N ALA A 142 -12.90 8.91 6.24
CA ALA A 142 -14.19 9.45 5.81
C ALA A 142 -15.09 9.93 6.97
N THR A 143 -14.66 9.70 8.21
CA THR A 143 -15.37 10.09 9.43
C THR A 143 -14.99 11.48 9.93
N LEU A 144 -14.00 12.15 9.34
CA LEU A 144 -13.61 13.51 9.72
C LEU A 144 -14.75 14.50 9.42
N THR A 145 -15.03 15.34 10.40
CA THR A 145 -15.89 16.52 10.20
C THR A 145 -15.18 17.58 9.37
N GLU A 146 -15.93 18.52 8.77
CA GLU A 146 -15.35 19.64 8.01
C GLU A 146 -14.33 20.46 8.83
N VAL A 147 -14.58 20.63 10.11
CA VAL A 147 -13.67 21.35 11.02
C VAL A 147 -12.37 20.56 11.25
N GLU A 148 -12.47 19.26 11.44
CA GLU A 148 -11.30 18.39 11.60
C GLU A 148 -10.52 18.26 10.31
N TYR A 149 -11.21 18.19 9.17
CA TYR A 149 -10.57 18.15 7.86
C TYR A 149 -9.84 19.46 7.54
N SER A 150 -10.41 20.62 7.87
CA SER A 150 -9.75 21.91 7.71
C SER A 150 -8.50 22.00 8.60
N TYR A 151 -8.59 21.55 9.84
CA TYR A 151 -7.44 21.45 10.74
C TYR A 151 -6.36 20.51 10.18
N PHE A 152 -6.76 19.34 9.69
CA PHE A 152 -5.85 18.39 9.04
C PHE A 152 -5.09 19.02 7.87
N LYS A 153 -5.79 19.74 6.98
CA LYS A 153 -5.17 20.43 5.84
C LYS A 153 -4.14 21.46 6.27
N GLU A 154 -4.48 22.29 7.25
CA GLU A 154 -3.59 23.31 7.80
C GLU A 154 -2.34 22.68 8.39
N ARG A 155 -2.49 21.68 9.28
CA ARG A 155 -1.36 21.01 9.94
C ARG A 155 -0.43 20.29 8.97
N VAL A 156 -0.98 19.61 7.94
CA VAL A 156 -0.18 18.97 6.89
C VAL A 156 0.51 20.02 6.04
N GLY A 157 -0.16 21.13 5.69
CA GLY A 157 0.44 22.23 4.96
C GLY A 157 1.65 22.80 5.69
N ASP A 158 1.50 23.13 6.97
CA ASP A 158 2.58 23.65 7.82
C ASP A 158 3.77 22.67 7.89
N PHE A 159 3.47 21.38 8.10
CA PHE A 159 4.51 20.33 8.13
C PHE A 159 5.25 20.21 6.79
N LEU A 160 4.56 20.31 5.67
CA LEU A 160 5.18 20.25 4.35
C LEU A 160 6.04 21.49 4.08
N HIS A 161 5.59 22.68 4.46
CA HIS A 161 6.40 23.92 4.36
C HIS A 161 7.66 23.87 5.26
N GLU A 162 7.54 23.28 6.45
CA GLU A 162 8.70 23.06 7.32
C GLU A 162 9.69 22.06 6.69
N LEU A 163 9.19 20.98 6.09
CA LEU A 163 10.01 19.92 5.48
C LEU A 163 10.64 20.35 4.16
N LEU A 164 9.94 21.13 3.35
CA LEU A 164 10.29 21.57 2.00
C LEU A 164 10.15 23.10 1.90
N PRO A 165 11.05 23.86 2.55
CA PRO A 165 10.94 25.33 2.61
C PRO A 165 11.23 26.03 1.27
N GLU A 166 12.02 25.39 0.41
CA GLU A 166 12.43 25.97 -0.86
C GLU A 166 11.51 25.49 -1.98
N PRO A 167 10.84 26.38 -2.71
CA PRO A 167 9.99 26.00 -3.85
C PRO A 167 10.80 25.39 -4.98
N CYS A 168 10.24 24.41 -5.65
CA CYS A 168 10.84 23.86 -6.86
C CYS A 168 10.75 24.86 -8.03
N SER A 169 11.66 24.75 -8.99
CA SER A 169 11.74 25.65 -10.16
C SER A 169 10.48 25.68 -11.05
N PHE A 170 9.59 24.67 -10.93
CA PHE A 170 8.33 24.56 -11.65
C PHE A 170 7.10 24.94 -10.80
N GLU A 171 7.28 25.29 -9.52
CA GLU A 171 6.20 25.81 -8.70
C GLU A 171 5.88 27.26 -9.07
N LEU A 172 4.59 27.54 -9.26
CA LEU A 172 4.13 28.90 -9.54
C LEU A 172 4.07 29.67 -8.22
N THR A 173 4.94 30.67 -8.08
CA THR A 173 5.06 31.52 -6.89
C THR A 173 3.86 32.44 -6.66
N ASP A 174 2.95 32.58 -7.63
CA ASP A 174 1.87 33.56 -7.63
C ASP A 174 0.50 32.99 -7.22
N ARG A 175 0.46 31.83 -6.57
CA ARG A 175 -0.81 31.24 -6.09
C ARG A 175 -0.77 30.91 -4.60
N ILE A 176 -0.69 31.97 -3.79
CA ILE A 176 -1.12 31.96 -2.40
C ILE A 176 -2.03 33.16 -2.15
#